data_1bc27652ac1a3b5cdf2ac5776708b786
#
_entry.id   1bc27652ac1a3b5cdf2ac5776708b786
#
_cell.length_a   1.000
_cell.length_b   1.000
_cell.length_c   1.000
_cell.angle_alpha   90.00
_cell.angle_beta   90.00
_cell.angle_gamma   90.00
#
_symmetry.space_group_name_H-M   'P 1'
#
loop_
_entity.id
_entity.type
_entity.pdbx_description
1 polymer ?
#
loop_
_entity_poly.entity_id
_entity_poly.type
_entity_poly.pdbx_seq_one_letter_code
_entity_poly.pdbx_strand_id
1 'polypeptide(L)' 'MLDLTYSLTIEATQDPIFFSFYSPGLDGFNGVGSSVEDCLYKAKWGMIEHVALLKEQGLPVPPSNPDPQVTIQNALSVV' A
#
# COMPACT_ATOMS: atom_id res chain seq x y z
N MET A 1 13.91 -5.87 6.10
CA MET A 1 13.46 -4.62 6.71
C MET A 1 12.47 -3.92 5.79
N LEU A 2 11.39 -3.42 6.34
CA LEU A 2 10.39 -2.72 5.56
C LEU A 2 10.74 -1.25 5.44
N ASP A 3 10.72 -0.77 4.20
CA ASP A 3 11.05 0.62 3.88
C ASP A 3 9.78 1.40 3.58
N LEU A 4 8.75 1.18 4.38
CA LEU A 4 7.46 1.83 4.18
C LEU A 4 7.26 2.93 5.19
N THR A 5 6.62 4.01 4.74
CA THR A 5 6.27 5.12 5.63
C THR A 5 4.97 4.85 6.38
N TYR A 6 4.10 4.05 5.79
CA TYR A 6 2.79 3.71 6.35
C TYR A 6 2.56 2.21 6.24
N SER A 7 1.65 1.71 7.05
CA SER A 7 1.26 0.29 6.97
C SER A 7 0.61 -0.01 5.63
N LEU A 8 0.70 -1.27 5.20
CA LEU A 8 0.22 -1.70 3.90
C LEU A 8 -0.59 -2.97 4.05
N THR A 9 -1.72 -3.04 3.38
CA THR A 9 -2.52 -4.26 3.28
C THR A 9 -2.47 -4.76 1.85
N ILE A 10 -2.07 -6.01 1.67
CA ILE A 10 -1.98 -6.65 0.36
C ILE A 10 -3.05 -7.74 0.31
N GLU A 11 -3.87 -7.72 -0.74
CA GLU A 11 -4.91 -8.71 -0.95
C GLU A 11 -4.64 -9.50 -2.21
N ALA A 12 -4.69 -10.82 -2.10
CA ALA A 12 -4.49 -11.70 -3.24
C ALA A 12 -5.82 -12.06 -3.86
N THR A 13 -5.89 -12.06 -5.19
CA THR A 13 -7.05 -12.54 -5.92
C THR A 13 -6.69 -13.84 -6.62
N GLN A 14 -7.68 -14.61 -7.03
CA GLN A 14 -7.42 -15.92 -7.63
C GLN A 14 -7.64 -15.97 -9.14
N ASP A 15 -8.52 -15.13 -9.66
CA ASP A 15 -8.85 -15.22 -11.07
C ASP A 15 -9.22 -13.86 -11.62
N PRO A 16 -8.29 -13.14 -12.27
CA PRO A 16 -6.90 -13.55 -12.48
C PRO A 16 -6.08 -13.50 -11.20
N ILE A 17 -4.93 -14.15 -11.22
CA ILE A 17 -4.04 -14.11 -10.08
C ILE A 17 -3.28 -12.78 -10.11
N PHE A 18 -3.58 -11.93 -9.16
CA PHE A 18 -2.81 -10.71 -8.96
C PHE A 18 -2.99 -10.25 -7.52
N PHE A 19 -2.26 -9.21 -7.17
CA PHE A 19 -2.32 -8.66 -5.82
C PHE A 19 -2.73 -7.20 -5.91
N SER A 20 -3.65 -6.80 -5.04
CA SER A 20 -3.97 -5.39 -4.87
C SER A 20 -3.47 -4.94 -3.51
N PHE A 21 -3.23 -3.65 -3.37
CA PHE A 21 -2.76 -3.14 -2.09
C PHE A 21 -3.34 -1.76 -1.81
N TYR A 22 -3.42 -1.44 -0.53
CA TYR A 22 -3.81 -0.12 -0.07
C TYR A 22 -3.16 0.13 1.28
N SER A 23 -3.13 1.38 1.71
CA SER A 23 -2.57 1.74 3.00
C SER A 23 -3.67 2.26 3.91
N PRO A 24 -3.89 1.62 5.06
CA PRO A 24 -4.88 2.16 6.02
C PRO A 24 -4.45 3.49 6.61
N GLY A 25 -3.15 3.80 6.59
CA GLY A 25 -2.65 5.06 7.12
C GLY A 25 -2.51 6.17 6.11
N LEU A 26 -2.74 5.90 4.83
CA LEU A 26 -2.57 6.89 3.77
C LEU A 26 -3.78 6.83 2.86
N ASP A 27 -4.73 7.68 3.13
CA ASP A 27 -6.02 7.68 2.46
C ASP A 27 -5.87 7.89 0.95
N GLY A 28 -6.60 7.11 0.15
CA GLY A 28 -6.56 7.21 -1.29
C GLY A 28 -5.39 6.52 -1.96
N PHE A 29 -4.51 5.91 -1.19
CA PHE A 29 -3.36 5.20 -1.74
C PHE A 29 -3.71 3.74 -2.00
N ASN A 30 -3.62 3.32 -3.27
CA ASN A 30 -3.86 1.93 -3.64
C ASN A 30 -3.16 1.61 -4.95
N GLY A 31 -3.09 0.32 -5.26
CA GLY A 31 -2.48 -0.11 -6.51
C GLY A 31 -2.59 -1.62 -6.67
N VAL A 32 -1.94 -2.13 -7.71
CA VAL A 32 -1.92 -3.56 -8.00
C VAL A 32 -0.50 -3.99 -8.34
N GLY A 33 -0.20 -5.25 -8.09
CA GLY A 33 1.09 -5.82 -8.39
C GLY A 33 0.97 -7.29 -8.79
N SER A 34 2.03 -7.83 -9.35
CA SER A 34 2.06 -9.21 -9.82
C SER A 34 2.54 -10.19 -8.75
N SER A 35 3.07 -9.68 -7.65
CA SER A 35 3.56 -10.49 -6.54
C SER A 35 3.58 -9.63 -5.29
N VAL A 36 3.79 -10.27 -4.14
CA VAL A 36 3.96 -9.52 -2.89
C VAL A 36 5.17 -8.60 -2.98
N GLU A 37 6.27 -9.08 -3.53
CA GLU A 37 7.47 -8.26 -3.68
C GLU A 37 7.21 -7.06 -4.59
N ASP A 38 6.48 -7.28 -5.68
CA ASP A 38 6.14 -6.20 -6.59
C ASP A 38 5.27 -5.16 -5.91
N CYS A 39 4.32 -5.60 -5.09
CA CYS A 39 3.46 -4.69 -4.32
C CYS A 39 4.29 -3.86 -3.34
N LEU A 40 5.23 -4.48 -2.64
CA LEU A 40 6.08 -3.78 -1.69
C LEU A 40 6.93 -2.73 -2.40
N TYR A 41 7.49 -3.08 -3.55
CA TYR A 41 8.29 -2.16 -4.34
C TYR A 41 7.46 -0.95 -4.79
N LYS A 42 6.30 -1.23 -5.35
CA LYS A 42 5.41 -0.17 -5.84
C LYS A 42 4.90 0.69 -4.71
N ALA A 43 4.60 0.08 -3.57
CA ALA A 43 4.10 0.81 -2.42
C ALA A 43 5.16 1.76 -1.85
N LYS A 44 6.40 1.29 -1.78
CA LYS A 44 7.48 2.12 -1.27
C LYS A 44 7.61 3.42 -2.06
N TRP A 45 7.73 3.30 -3.36
CA TRP A 45 7.89 4.49 -4.21
C TRP A 45 6.59 5.28 -4.33
N GLY A 46 5.45 4.57 -4.40
CA GLY A 46 4.16 5.22 -4.51
C GLY A 46 3.83 6.06 -3.28
N MET A 47 4.17 5.60 -2.10
CA MET A 47 3.93 6.37 -0.89
C MET A 47 4.71 7.68 -0.89
N ILE A 48 5.97 7.63 -1.35
CA ILE A 48 6.80 8.82 -1.45
C ILE A 48 6.16 9.82 -2.42
N GLU A 49 5.72 9.34 -3.57
CA GLU A 49 5.10 10.19 -4.58
C GLU A 49 3.76 10.75 -4.09
N HIS A 50 2.98 9.93 -3.41
CA HIS A 50 1.68 10.34 -2.91
C HIS A 50 1.81 11.45 -1.87
N VAL A 51 2.77 11.30 -0.95
CA VAL A 51 3.03 12.34 0.05
C VAL A 51 3.51 13.62 -0.60
N ALA A 52 4.39 13.50 -1.60
CA ALA A 52 4.88 14.67 -2.32
C ALA A 52 3.73 15.40 -3.01
N LEU A 53 2.80 14.67 -3.58
CA LEU A 53 1.64 15.24 -4.24
C LEU A 53 0.73 15.95 -3.25
N LEU A 54 0.50 15.37 -2.07
CA LEU A 54 -0.30 16.00 -1.05
C LEU A 54 0.32 17.32 -0.63
N LYS A 55 1.63 17.36 -0.43
CA LYS A 55 2.34 18.58 -0.06
C LYS A 55 2.24 19.64 -1.15
N GLU A 56 2.37 19.22 -2.40
CA GLU A 56 2.29 20.12 -3.54
C GLU A 56 0.91 20.77 -3.62
N GLN A 57 -0.12 20.02 -3.29
CA GLN A 57 -1.49 20.51 -3.35
C GLN A 57 -1.93 21.21 -2.05
N GLY A 58 -1.05 21.29 -1.08
CA GLY A 58 -1.38 21.93 0.20
C GLY A 58 -2.36 21.13 1.03
N LEU A 59 -2.44 19.84 0.81
CA LEU A 59 -3.34 18.97 1.56
C LEU A 59 -2.62 18.38 2.78
N PRO A 60 -3.39 18.01 3.82
CA PRO A 60 -2.77 17.43 5.01
C PRO A 60 -2.05 16.12 4.69
N VAL A 61 -0.87 15.96 5.29
CA VAL A 61 -0.09 14.75 5.15
C VAL A 61 -0.23 13.95 6.44
N PRO A 62 -0.71 12.70 6.38
CA PRO A 62 -0.82 11.88 7.61
C PRO A 62 0.56 11.68 8.23
N PRO A 63 0.66 11.61 9.55
CA PRO A 63 1.94 11.36 10.19
C PRO A 63 2.48 9.99 9.80
N SER A 64 3.79 9.89 9.61
CA SER A 64 4.41 8.63 9.27
C SER A 64 4.29 7.65 10.43
N ASN A 65 4.21 6.36 10.08
CA ASN A 65 4.11 5.30 11.08
C ASN A 65 5.52 4.82 11.41
N PRO A 66 5.97 4.95 12.67
CA PRO A 66 7.30 4.49 13.03
C PRO A 66 7.46 2.97 13.01
N ASP A 67 6.35 2.24 13.00
CA ASP A 67 6.37 0.78 12.98
C ASP A 67 5.34 0.26 11.98
N PRO A 68 5.57 0.48 10.68
CA PRO A 68 4.59 0.08 9.67
C PRO A 68 4.49 -1.44 9.58
N GLN A 69 3.26 -1.91 9.43
CA GLN A 69 2.96 -3.33 9.34
C GLN A 69 2.51 -3.68 7.93
N VAL A 70 2.86 -4.87 7.48
CA VAL A 70 2.35 -5.39 6.21
C VAL A 70 1.42 -6.55 6.53
N THR A 71 0.17 -6.42 6.10
CA THR A 71 -0.82 -7.47 6.26
C THR A 71 -1.11 -8.07 4.89
N ILE A 72 -1.03 -9.38 4.79
CA ILE A 72 -1.33 -10.08 3.54
C ILE A 72 -2.55 -10.95 3.79
N GLN A 73 -3.57 -10.75 2.98
CA GLN A 73 -4.81 -11.51 3.15
C GLN A 73 -5.36 -11.94 1.80
N ASN A 74 -6.24 -12.92 1.84
CA ASN A 74 -6.85 -13.46 0.64
C ASN A 74 -8.16 -12.72 0.39
N ALA A 75 -8.24 -12.01 -0.74
CA ALA A 75 -9.43 -11.25 -1.08
C ALA A 75 -10.65 -12.14 -1.33
N LEU A 76 -10.43 -13.40 -1.67
CA LEU A 76 -11.50 -14.33 -1.96
C LEU A 76 -11.73 -15.33 -0.82
N SER A 77 -11.41 -14.95 0.37
CA SER A 77 -11.62 -15.83 1.53
C SER A 77 -13.08 -16.03 1.86
N VAL A 78 -13.96 -15.46 1.11
CA VAL A 78 -15.39 -15.60 1.30
C VAL A 78 -15.83 -16.98 0.91
N VAL A 79 -16.57 -17.60 1.70
CA VAL A 79 -17.11 -18.91 1.31
C VAL A 79 -18.50 -19.09 1.86
#